data_d760650dcf4cb9619fc6f90420d09c13
#
_entry.id   d760650dcf4cb9619fc6f90420d09c13
#
_cell.length_a   1.000
_cell.length_b   1.000
_cell.length_c   1.000
_cell.angle_alpha   90.00
_cell.angle_beta   90.00
_cell.angle_gamma   90.00
#
_symmetry.space_group_name_H-M   'P 1'
#
loop_
_entity.id
_entity.type
_entity.pdbx_description
1 polymer ?
#
loop_
_entity_poly.entity_id
_entity_poly.type
_entity_poly.pdbx_seq_one_letter_code
_entity_poly.pdbx_strand_id
1 'polypeptide(L)'
;MTRLGFLLDSASCIGCHACTVACKAEHGVALGVNRTWVKYIETGTFPDVGRHFSVMRCNHCDNAPCITICPTNALFRADNGVVDFDDRSCIGCKGCMNACPYDALYINPATNTAHKCNFCNHRIEQNLEPSCVVVCPTHAIKVADLDDPDDATTRLIARNETAVRAPEQRTLPKVHYLGAPQAALDPLRSAIASDGMIWADTTPQHPTPPAASAGLEARTAYTTAHETTWKSRVSSYLVTKAAAAGVMAVAGLVRARSAKQLKSASAV
;
A
#
# COMPACT_ATOMS: atom_id res chain seq x y z
N MET A 1 7.45 -28.30 7.61
CA MET A 1 7.83 -26.88 7.35
C MET A 1 6.55 -26.08 7.44
N THR A 2 6.57 -24.96 8.13
CA THR A 2 5.40 -24.07 8.20
C THR A 2 5.22 -23.34 6.86
N ARG A 3 3.99 -23.25 6.37
CA ARG A 3 3.65 -22.54 5.14
C ARG A 3 2.60 -21.45 5.44
N LEU A 4 3.09 -20.31 5.94
CA LEU A 4 2.23 -19.24 6.41
C LEU A 4 1.45 -18.56 5.28
N GLY A 5 0.17 -18.35 5.52
CA GLY A 5 -0.77 -17.65 4.65
C GLY A 5 -1.72 -16.73 5.42
N PHE A 6 -2.52 -15.95 4.71
CA PHE A 6 -3.58 -15.14 5.30
C PHE A 6 -4.96 -15.62 4.83
N LEU A 7 -5.92 -15.56 5.74
CA LEU A 7 -7.34 -15.54 5.41
C LEU A 7 -7.87 -14.13 5.63
N LEU A 8 -8.53 -13.59 4.62
CA LEU A 8 -9.19 -12.28 4.63
C LEU A 8 -10.70 -12.50 4.50
N ASP A 9 -11.42 -12.27 5.57
CA ASP A 9 -12.88 -12.32 5.59
C ASP A 9 -13.45 -10.98 5.11
N SER A 10 -13.89 -10.97 3.86
CA SER A 10 -14.42 -9.76 3.23
C SER A 10 -15.79 -9.34 3.77
N ALA A 11 -16.56 -10.28 4.34
CA ALA A 11 -17.86 -9.99 4.94
C ALA A 11 -17.69 -9.30 6.31
N SER A 12 -16.65 -9.64 7.05
CA SER A 12 -16.33 -9.04 8.35
C SER A 12 -15.53 -7.74 8.23
N CYS A 13 -14.91 -7.47 7.08
CA CYS A 13 -14.11 -6.27 6.87
C CYS A 13 -14.99 -5.02 6.76
N ILE A 14 -14.72 -4.00 7.58
CA ILE A 14 -15.43 -2.73 7.61
C ILE A 14 -14.67 -1.57 6.92
N GLY A 15 -13.55 -1.86 6.28
CA GLY A 15 -12.76 -0.85 5.55
C GLY A 15 -12.08 0.22 6.43
N CYS A 16 -11.87 -0.02 7.72
CA CYS A 16 -11.40 1.00 8.68
C CYS A 16 -9.93 1.42 8.54
N HIS A 17 -9.14 0.79 7.69
CA HIS A 17 -7.69 1.03 7.49
C HIS A 17 -6.77 0.83 8.71
N ALA A 18 -7.26 0.33 9.83
CA ALA A 18 -6.43 0.07 11.00
C ALA A 18 -5.21 -0.80 10.63
N CYS A 19 -5.40 -1.82 9.78
CA CYS A 19 -4.32 -2.68 9.28
C CYS A 19 -3.25 -1.90 8.48
N THR A 20 -3.65 -0.89 7.70
CA THR A 20 -2.72 -0.02 6.95
C THR A 20 -1.88 0.83 7.89
N VAL A 21 -2.53 1.46 8.87
CA VAL A 21 -1.88 2.34 9.85
C VAL A 21 -0.92 1.54 10.74
N ALA A 22 -1.37 0.40 11.27
CA ALA A 22 -0.53 -0.46 12.10
C ALA A 22 0.70 -0.97 11.34
N CYS A 23 0.54 -1.37 10.07
CA CYS A 23 1.66 -1.79 9.23
C CYS A 23 2.65 -0.65 8.98
N LYS A 24 2.15 0.59 8.80
CA LYS A 24 3.03 1.77 8.66
C LYS A 24 3.81 2.06 9.94
N ALA A 25 3.15 2.01 11.08
CA ALA A 25 3.78 2.24 12.38
C ALA A 25 4.84 1.16 12.70
N GLU A 26 4.50 -0.12 12.51
CA GLU A 26 5.36 -1.27 12.79
C GLU A 26 6.65 -1.25 11.95
N HIS A 27 6.56 -0.87 10.70
CA HIS A 27 7.66 -0.98 9.74
C HIS A 27 8.27 0.36 9.33
N GLY A 28 7.90 1.47 9.95
CA GLY A 28 8.39 2.80 9.57
C GLY A 28 8.12 3.14 8.10
N VAL A 29 6.97 2.69 7.53
CA VAL A 29 6.70 2.87 6.10
C VAL A 29 6.44 4.34 5.79
N ALA A 30 7.20 4.88 4.85
CA ALA A 30 7.13 6.28 4.45
C ALA A 30 5.72 6.70 3.97
N LEU A 31 5.42 8.00 4.05
CA LEU A 31 4.20 8.57 3.50
C LEU A 31 4.16 8.39 1.97
N GLY A 32 2.97 8.17 1.43
CA GLY A 32 2.75 7.97 -0.01
C GLY A 32 2.91 6.54 -0.51
N VAL A 33 3.47 5.61 0.30
CA VAL A 33 3.62 4.19 -0.04
C VAL A 33 3.05 3.29 1.04
N ASN A 34 2.63 2.07 0.68
CA ASN A 34 1.97 1.15 1.60
C ASN A 34 2.46 -0.28 1.38
N ARG A 35 2.59 -1.07 2.48
CA ARG A 35 2.79 -2.54 2.43
C ARG A 35 1.47 -3.30 2.41
N THR A 36 0.42 -2.72 3.00
CA THR A 36 -0.96 -3.18 2.92
C THR A 36 -1.88 -1.98 2.86
N TRP A 37 -2.97 -2.09 2.11
CA TRP A 37 -3.98 -1.03 1.96
C TRP A 37 -5.34 -1.65 1.71
N VAL A 38 -6.39 -0.86 1.85
CA VAL A 38 -7.77 -1.30 1.60
C VAL A 38 -8.33 -0.48 0.47
N LYS A 39 -8.94 -1.15 -0.52
CA LYS A 39 -9.70 -0.50 -1.60
C LYS A 39 -11.19 -0.60 -1.29
N TYR A 40 -11.91 0.47 -1.56
CA TYR A 40 -13.36 0.52 -1.56
C TYR A 40 -13.83 0.29 -2.98
N ILE A 41 -14.77 -0.62 -3.15
CA ILE A 41 -15.32 -0.99 -4.45
C ILE A 41 -16.83 -0.89 -4.35
N GLU A 42 -17.41 -0.02 -5.14
CA GLU A 42 -18.86 0.11 -5.27
C GLU A 42 -19.30 -0.61 -6.53
N THR A 43 -20.37 -1.39 -6.42
CA THR A 43 -20.96 -2.16 -7.52
C THR A 43 -22.44 -1.87 -7.59
N GLY A 44 -23.02 -1.94 -8.81
CA GLY A 44 -24.44 -1.70 -9.04
C GLY A 44 -24.77 -0.22 -9.26
N THR A 45 -26.05 0.07 -9.36
CA THR A 45 -26.61 1.41 -9.53
C THR A 45 -27.74 1.60 -8.53
N PHE A 46 -27.91 2.84 -8.05
CA PHE A 46 -28.99 3.14 -7.12
C PHE A 46 -30.36 2.70 -7.68
N PRO A 47 -31.23 2.00 -6.89
CA PRO A 47 -31.09 1.73 -5.44
C PRO A 47 -30.25 0.49 -5.07
N ASP A 48 -29.85 -0.34 -6.02
CA ASP A 48 -29.16 -1.63 -5.79
C ASP A 48 -27.63 -1.43 -5.81
N VAL A 49 -27.11 -0.75 -4.80
CA VAL A 49 -25.67 -0.48 -4.64
C VAL A 49 -25.07 -1.39 -3.59
N GLY A 50 -23.97 -2.07 -3.93
CA GLY A 50 -23.12 -2.82 -2.99
C GLY A 50 -21.79 -2.14 -2.77
N ARG A 51 -21.32 -2.07 -1.53
CA ARG A 51 -19.97 -1.62 -1.19
C ARG A 51 -19.15 -2.78 -0.62
N HIS A 52 -17.97 -2.99 -1.16
CA HIS A 52 -17.06 -4.06 -0.77
C HIS A 52 -15.68 -3.48 -0.42
N PHE A 53 -14.98 -4.18 0.46
CA PHE A 53 -13.63 -3.79 0.90
C PHE A 53 -12.63 -4.85 0.47
N SER A 54 -11.61 -4.45 -0.29
CA SER A 54 -10.54 -5.34 -0.71
C SER A 54 -9.24 -5.00 -0.01
N VAL A 55 -8.80 -5.89 0.88
CA VAL A 55 -7.53 -5.73 1.59
C VAL A 55 -6.40 -6.23 0.69
N MET A 56 -5.56 -5.32 0.28
CA MET A 56 -4.47 -5.55 -0.68
C MET A 56 -3.14 -5.66 0.04
N ARG A 57 -2.34 -6.65 -0.35
CA ARG A 57 -0.98 -6.90 0.18
C ARG A 57 -0.20 -7.87 -0.68
N CYS A 58 1.05 -8.15 -0.30
CA CYS A 58 1.81 -9.25 -0.89
C CYS A 58 1.10 -10.59 -0.62
N ASN A 59 0.98 -11.41 -1.66
CA ASN A 59 0.33 -12.72 -1.57
C ASN A 59 1.27 -13.86 -1.14
N HIS A 60 2.54 -13.59 -0.88
CA HIS A 60 3.55 -14.58 -0.46
C HIS A 60 3.52 -15.87 -1.29
N CYS A 61 3.42 -15.70 -2.60
CA CYS A 61 3.22 -16.78 -3.59
C CYS A 61 4.21 -17.92 -3.44
N ASP A 62 3.77 -19.17 -3.63
CA ASP A 62 4.67 -20.32 -3.67
C ASP A 62 5.49 -20.31 -4.98
N ASN A 63 4.89 -19.90 -6.09
CA ASN A 63 5.60 -19.62 -7.33
C ASN A 63 5.77 -18.11 -7.49
N ALA A 64 6.74 -17.53 -6.78
CA ALA A 64 6.91 -16.08 -6.65
C ALA A 64 7.73 -15.47 -7.79
N PRO A 65 7.12 -14.82 -8.81
CA PRO A 65 7.87 -14.28 -9.96
C PRO A 65 8.82 -13.16 -9.55
N CYS A 66 8.55 -12.46 -8.45
CA CYS A 66 9.44 -11.42 -7.91
C CYS A 66 10.77 -11.98 -7.38
N ILE A 67 10.80 -13.22 -6.89
CA ILE A 67 12.04 -13.91 -6.50
C ILE A 67 12.80 -14.30 -7.77
N THR A 68 12.13 -14.94 -8.72
CA THR A 68 12.73 -15.45 -9.95
C THR A 68 13.41 -14.36 -10.78
N ILE A 69 12.83 -13.16 -10.84
CA ILE A 69 13.36 -12.05 -11.63
C ILE A 69 14.47 -11.28 -10.91
N CYS A 70 14.67 -11.47 -9.61
CA CYS A 70 15.62 -10.68 -8.84
C CYS A 70 17.08 -11.06 -9.17
N PRO A 71 17.89 -10.18 -9.78
CA PRO A 71 19.24 -10.53 -10.22
C PRO A 71 20.23 -10.66 -9.06
N THR A 72 19.91 -10.08 -7.90
CA THR A 72 20.78 -10.08 -6.72
C THR A 72 20.29 -11.01 -5.61
N ASN A 73 19.22 -11.78 -5.84
CA ASN A 73 18.56 -12.60 -4.84
C ASN A 73 18.13 -11.81 -3.57
N ALA A 74 17.95 -10.49 -3.69
CA ALA A 74 17.46 -9.65 -2.61
C ALA A 74 16.05 -10.04 -2.15
N LEU A 75 15.24 -10.67 -3.01
CA LEU A 75 13.97 -11.28 -2.66
C LEU A 75 14.18 -12.78 -2.53
N PHE A 76 13.75 -13.36 -1.43
CA PHE A 76 13.96 -14.77 -1.11
C PHE A 76 12.77 -15.35 -0.35
N ARG A 77 12.76 -16.67 -0.19
CA ARG A 77 11.79 -17.37 0.64
C ARG A 77 12.46 -17.76 1.95
N ALA A 78 11.85 -17.34 3.06
CA ALA A 78 12.23 -17.76 4.40
C ALA A 78 11.75 -19.19 4.70
N ASP A 79 12.30 -19.83 5.73
CA ASP A 79 12.00 -21.23 6.10
C ASP A 79 10.53 -21.45 6.47
N ASN A 80 9.83 -20.40 6.93
CA ASN A 80 8.39 -20.39 7.20
C ASN A 80 7.52 -20.16 5.95
N GLY A 81 8.10 -20.21 4.75
CA GLY A 81 7.41 -20.02 3.48
C GLY A 81 7.08 -18.57 3.14
N VAL A 82 7.40 -17.62 3.98
CA VAL A 82 7.21 -16.19 3.72
C VAL A 82 8.17 -15.71 2.63
N VAL A 83 7.66 -14.96 1.65
CA VAL A 83 8.53 -14.23 0.72
C VAL A 83 9.03 -12.97 1.43
N ASP A 84 10.32 -12.88 1.68
CA ASP A 84 10.94 -11.75 2.37
C ASP A 84 11.92 -11.00 1.44
N PHE A 85 12.60 -9.98 1.94
CA PHE A 85 13.54 -9.14 1.19
C PHE A 85 14.69 -8.66 2.07
N ASP A 86 15.86 -8.49 1.45
CA ASP A 86 17.05 -7.91 2.05
C ASP A 86 17.40 -6.58 1.34
N ASP A 87 17.33 -5.49 2.08
CA ASP A 87 17.62 -4.14 1.59
C ASP A 87 19.08 -3.96 1.15
N ARG A 88 20.01 -4.71 1.77
CA ARG A 88 21.45 -4.59 1.52
C ARG A 88 21.83 -5.15 0.16
N SER A 89 21.13 -6.20 -0.26
CA SER A 89 21.36 -6.87 -1.52
C SER A 89 20.57 -6.23 -2.68
N CYS A 90 19.61 -5.34 -2.38
CA CYS A 90 18.72 -4.75 -3.37
C CYS A 90 19.38 -3.58 -4.12
N ILE A 91 19.44 -3.65 -5.44
CA ILE A 91 19.99 -2.59 -6.33
C ILE A 91 18.92 -1.62 -6.87
N GLY A 92 17.66 -1.73 -6.46
CA GLY A 92 16.57 -0.84 -6.88
C GLY A 92 16.17 -0.94 -8.35
N CYS A 93 16.45 -2.05 -9.04
CA CYS A 93 16.20 -2.22 -10.48
C CYS A 93 14.72 -2.28 -10.87
N LYS A 94 13.79 -2.38 -9.92
CA LYS A 94 12.33 -2.43 -10.10
C LYS A 94 11.80 -3.64 -10.88
N GLY A 95 12.63 -4.59 -11.29
CA GLY A 95 12.21 -5.79 -12.02
C GLY A 95 11.11 -6.57 -11.28
N CYS A 96 11.22 -6.70 -9.96
CA CYS A 96 10.24 -7.37 -9.12
C CYS A 96 8.85 -6.69 -9.09
N MET A 97 8.79 -5.37 -9.24
CA MET A 97 7.52 -4.64 -9.32
C MET A 97 6.78 -4.98 -10.62
N ASN A 98 7.49 -5.00 -11.74
CA ASN A 98 6.92 -5.36 -13.04
C ASN A 98 6.49 -6.83 -13.12
N ALA A 99 7.17 -7.71 -12.39
CA ALA A 99 6.85 -9.13 -12.35
C ALA A 99 5.66 -9.47 -11.42
N CYS A 100 5.29 -8.59 -10.50
CA CYS A 100 4.25 -8.86 -9.50
C CYS A 100 2.85 -8.57 -10.07
N PRO A 101 1.97 -9.59 -10.24
CA PRO A 101 0.62 -9.34 -10.77
C PRO A 101 -0.33 -8.70 -9.75
N TYR A 102 0.11 -8.49 -8.51
CA TYR A 102 -0.69 -7.93 -7.42
C TYR A 102 -0.33 -6.49 -7.07
N ASP A 103 0.66 -5.91 -7.75
CA ASP A 103 1.19 -4.56 -7.46
C ASP A 103 1.58 -4.38 -5.97
N ALA A 104 2.16 -5.43 -5.39
CA ALA A 104 2.40 -5.51 -3.95
C ALA A 104 3.80 -5.03 -3.51
N LEU A 105 4.64 -4.56 -4.44
CA LEU A 105 5.96 -4.00 -4.16
C LEU A 105 6.00 -2.50 -4.46
N TYR A 106 6.81 -1.79 -3.71
CA TYR A 106 7.10 -0.38 -3.94
C TYR A 106 8.59 -0.10 -3.71
N ILE A 107 9.08 1.02 -4.21
CA ILE A 107 10.42 1.50 -3.88
C ILE A 107 10.34 2.37 -2.63
N ASN A 108 11.10 2.01 -1.60
CA ASN A 108 11.23 2.84 -0.41
C ASN A 108 11.96 4.15 -0.78
N PRO A 109 11.34 5.32 -0.59
CA PRO A 109 11.93 6.60 -1.01
C PRO A 109 13.19 6.98 -0.21
N ALA A 110 13.39 6.39 0.97
CA ALA A 110 14.57 6.67 1.80
C ALA A 110 15.81 5.84 1.39
N THR A 111 15.60 4.59 0.98
CA THR A 111 16.69 3.63 0.68
C THR A 111 16.84 3.34 -0.81
N ASN A 112 15.86 3.71 -1.65
CA ASN A 112 15.74 3.35 -3.06
C ASN A 112 15.72 1.84 -3.32
N THR A 113 15.33 1.04 -2.34
CA THR A 113 15.22 -0.41 -2.40
C THR A 113 13.76 -0.86 -2.49
N ALA A 114 13.54 -2.07 -3.04
CA ALA A 114 12.19 -2.62 -3.18
C ALA A 114 11.70 -3.18 -1.84
N HIS A 115 10.54 -2.71 -1.40
CA HIS A 115 9.87 -3.14 -0.19
C HIS A 115 8.49 -3.72 -0.48
N LYS A 116 7.99 -4.56 0.44
CA LYS A 116 6.66 -5.15 0.40
C LYS A 116 6.23 -5.62 1.79
N CYS A 117 5.02 -6.16 1.92
CA CYS A 117 4.66 -6.93 3.11
C CYS A 117 5.61 -8.12 3.27
N ASN A 118 6.23 -8.26 4.44
CA ASN A 118 7.09 -9.38 4.81
C ASN A 118 6.46 -10.26 5.91
N PHE A 119 5.13 -10.24 6.02
CA PHE A 119 4.37 -11.00 7.01
C PHE A 119 4.65 -10.60 8.47
N CYS A 120 5.31 -9.46 8.71
CA CYS A 120 5.90 -9.10 10.01
C CYS A 120 6.83 -10.23 10.54
N ASN A 121 7.73 -10.75 9.71
CA ASN A 121 8.52 -11.93 10.01
C ASN A 121 9.25 -11.83 11.36
N HIS A 122 9.76 -10.65 11.71
CA HIS A 122 10.39 -10.35 13.01
C HIS A 122 9.45 -10.58 14.22
N ARG A 123 8.12 -10.45 14.04
CA ARG A 123 7.12 -10.77 15.08
C ARG A 123 6.83 -12.27 15.11
N ILE A 124 6.68 -12.88 13.94
CA ILE A 124 6.44 -14.32 13.81
C ILE A 124 7.57 -15.13 14.46
N GLU A 125 8.82 -14.74 14.27
CA GLU A 125 9.99 -15.35 14.93
C GLU A 125 9.95 -15.27 16.47
N GLN A 126 9.16 -14.33 17.01
CA GLN A 126 8.91 -14.17 18.43
C GLN A 126 7.56 -14.79 18.87
N ASN A 127 6.92 -15.59 18.05
CA ASN A 127 5.59 -16.17 18.25
C ASN A 127 4.49 -15.10 18.48
N LEU A 128 4.63 -13.93 17.84
CA LEU A 128 3.64 -12.85 17.87
C LEU A 128 2.93 -12.77 16.53
N GLU A 129 1.64 -12.44 16.56
CA GLU A 129 0.88 -12.20 15.34
C GLU A 129 1.33 -10.92 14.61
N PRO A 130 1.16 -10.86 13.27
CA PRO A 130 1.39 -9.65 12.51
C PRO A 130 0.57 -8.46 13.02
N SER A 131 1.14 -7.26 13.04
CA SER A 131 0.48 -6.04 13.56
C SER A 131 -0.89 -5.79 12.94
N CYS A 132 -1.06 -6.10 11.65
CA CYS A 132 -2.33 -5.92 10.95
C CYS A 132 -3.42 -6.92 11.38
N VAL A 133 -3.05 -8.07 11.95
CA VAL A 133 -3.97 -9.05 12.53
C VAL A 133 -4.42 -8.57 13.90
N VAL A 134 -3.46 -8.23 14.76
CA VAL A 134 -3.71 -7.77 16.14
C VAL A 134 -4.64 -6.56 16.18
N VAL A 135 -4.45 -5.60 15.27
CA VAL A 135 -5.22 -4.33 15.28
C VAL A 135 -6.60 -4.45 14.64
N CYS A 136 -6.92 -5.56 13.96
CA CYS A 136 -8.18 -5.69 13.23
C CYS A 136 -9.38 -5.81 14.18
N PRO A 137 -10.27 -4.79 14.28
CA PRO A 137 -11.34 -4.77 15.28
C PRO A 137 -12.42 -5.82 15.03
N THR A 138 -12.53 -6.31 13.80
CA THR A 138 -13.51 -7.33 13.40
C THR A 138 -12.89 -8.70 13.20
N HIS A 139 -11.59 -8.84 13.47
CA HIS A 139 -10.83 -10.09 13.22
C HIS A 139 -10.99 -10.63 11.78
N ALA A 140 -11.19 -9.72 10.83
CA ALA A 140 -11.32 -10.05 9.41
C ALA A 140 -10.02 -10.58 8.78
N ILE A 141 -8.87 -10.31 9.42
CA ILE A 141 -7.56 -10.78 8.96
C ILE A 141 -7.07 -11.86 9.93
N LYS A 142 -6.79 -13.04 9.41
CA LYS A 142 -6.29 -14.17 10.18
C LYS A 142 -5.02 -14.74 9.55
N VAL A 143 -4.12 -15.28 10.37
CA VAL A 143 -2.98 -16.08 9.93
C VAL A 143 -3.39 -17.54 9.83
N ALA A 144 -2.86 -18.25 8.87
CA ALA A 144 -2.99 -19.69 8.69
C ALA A 144 -1.61 -20.33 8.54
N ASP A 145 -1.38 -21.48 9.14
CA ASP A 145 -0.36 -22.42 8.69
C ASP A 145 -1.01 -23.42 7.75
N LEU A 146 -0.80 -23.20 6.45
CA LEU A 146 -1.45 -23.99 5.38
C LEU A 146 -0.97 -25.45 5.32
N ASP A 147 0.10 -25.80 6.02
CA ASP A 147 0.60 -27.17 6.13
C ASP A 147 0.11 -27.88 7.40
N ASP A 148 -0.47 -27.14 8.36
CA ASP A 148 -1.06 -27.70 9.56
C ASP A 148 -2.57 -27.90 9.38
N PRO A 149 -3.06 -29.16 9.28
CA PRO A 149 -4.49 -29.46 9.17
C PRO A 149 -5.27 -29.14 10.45
N ASP A 150 -4.58 -28.99 11.58
CA ASP A 150 -5.18 -28.66 12.88
C ASP A 150 -5.26 -27.16 13.16
N ASP A 151 -4.61 -26.35 12.34
CA ASP A 151 -4.76 -24.89 12.41
C ASP A 151 -6.21 -24.46 12.17
N ALA A 152 -6.71 -23.60 13.07
CA ALA A 152 -8.12 -23.18 13.04
C ALA A 152 -8.47 -22.42 11.77
N THR A 153 -7.54 -21.58 11.26
CA THR A 153 -7.75 -20.79 10.06
C THR A 153 -7.63 -21.64 8.79
N THR A 154 -6.72 -22.61 8.77
CA THR A 154 -6.59 -23.58 7.69
C THR A 154 -7.85 -24.43 7.56
N ARG A 155 -8.43 -24.85 8.69
CA ARG A 155 -9.74 -25.51 8.69
C ARG A 155 -10.88 -24.63 8.17
N LEU A 156 -10.84 -23.32 8.47
CA LEU A 156 -11.82 -22.39 7.90
C LEU A 156 -11.67 -22.27 6.38
N ILE A 157 -10.44 -22.22 5.87
CA ILE A 157 -10.16 -22.20 4.43
C ILE A 157 -10.69 -23.48 3.75
N ALA A 158 -10.44 -24.63 4.37
CA ALA A 158 -10.85 -25.93 3.81
C ALA A 158 -12.37 -26.16 3.83
N ARG A 159 -13.09 -25.58 4.78
CA ARG A 159 -14.56 -25.77 4.95
C ARG A 159 -15.42 -24.79 4.18
N ASN A 160 -14.84 -23.68 3.73
CA ASN A 160 -15.57 -22.62 3.06
C ASN A 160 -15.04 -22.42 1.63
N GLU A 161 -15.91 -21.91 0.78
CA GLU A 161 -15.48 -21.45 -0.54
C GLU A 161 -14.65 -20.19 -0.38
N THR A 162 -13.35 -20.32 -0.63
CA THR A 162 -12.41 -19.20 -0.61
C THR A 162 -11.86 -18.97 -2.01
N ALA A 163 -11.62 -17.70 -2.34
CA ALA A 163 -11.03 -17.31 -3.60
C ALA A 163 -9.61 -16.77 -3.40
N VAL A 164 -8.84 -16.78 -4.46
CA VAL A 164 -7.51 -16.12 -4.54
C VAL A 164 -7.52 -15.11 -5.69
N ARG A 165 -6.64 -14.12 -5.61
CA ARG A 165 -6.51 -13.11 -6.67
C ARG A 165 -5.68 -13.64 -7.83
N ALA A 166 -6.07 -13.28 -9.05
CA ALA A 166 -5.35 -13.55 -10.30
C ALA A 166 -4.87 -15.04 -10.42
N PRO A 167 -5.77 -16.04 -10.26
CA PRO A 167 -5.39 -17.46 -10.34
C PRO A 167 -4.81 -17.85 -11.69
N GLU A 168 -5.16 -17.14 -12.76
CA GLU A 168 -4.64 -17.31 -14.12
C GLU A 168 -3.13 -17.06 -14.23
N GLN A 169 -2.54 -16.30 -13.29
CA GLN A 169 -1.11 -16.01 -13.24
C GLN A 169 -0.27 -17.19 -12.70
N ARG A 170 -0.92 -18.24 -12.17
CA ARG A 170 -0.29 -19.47 -11.66
C ARG A 170 0.84 -19.21 -10.63
N THR A 171 0.72 -18.14 -9.87
CA THR A 171 1.71 -17.77 -8.84
C THR A 171 1.52 -18.53 -7.53
N LEU A 172 0.42 -19.29 -7.38
CA LEU A 172 0.05 -20.00 -6.16
C LEU A 172 0.04 -19.07 -4.94
N PRO A 173 -0.87 -18.08 -4.90
CA PRO A 173 -0.93 -17.10 -3.82
C PRO A 173 -1.39 -17.76 -2.52
N LYS A 174 -0.85 -17.30 -1.38
CA LYS A 174 -1.19 -17.76 -0.03
C LYS A 174 -2.08 -16.76 0.74
N VAL A 175 -2.77 -15.89 0.04
CA VAL A 175 -3.82 -15.04 0.61
C VAL A 175 -5.15 -15.52 0.07
N HIS A 176 -5.98 -16.03 0.98
CA HIS A 176 -7.31 -16.53 0.69
C HIS A 176 -8.36 -15.50 1.10
N TYR A 177 -9.37 -15.30 0.28
CA TYR A 177 -10.46 -14.38 0.51
C TYR A 177 -11.76 -15.16 0.73
N LEU A 178 -12.38 -14.96 1.88
CA LEU A 178 -13.67 -15.53 2.23
C LEU A 178 -14.78 -14.49 1.94
N GLY A 179 -15.83 -14.90 1.21
CA GLY A 179 -16.97 -14.05 0.92
C GLY A 179 -16.67 -12.81 0.06
N ALA A 180 -15.57 -12.81 -0.67
CA ALA A 180 -15.23 -11.70 -1.55
C ALA A 180 -15.94 -11.84 -2.91
N PRO A 181 -16.70 -10.82 -3.37
CA PRO A 181 -17.20 -10.81 -4.73
C PRO A 181 -16.04 -10.65 -5.73
N GLN A 182 -16.26 -11.11 -6.98
CA GLN A 182 -15.24 -11.04 -8.03
C GLN A 182 -14.71 -9.62 -8.24
N ALA A 183 -15.55 -8.60 -8.12
CA ALA A 183 -15.15 -7.21 -8.21
C ALA A 183 -14.12 -6.80 -7.14
N ALA A 184 -14.18 -7.39 -5.94
CA ALA A 184 -13.21 -7.13 -4.88
C ALA A 184 -11.90 -7.91 -5.05
N LEU A 185 -11.94 -9.05 -5.73
CA LEU A 185 -10.75 -9.86 -6.02
C LEU A 185 -9.89 -9.25 -7.13
N ASP A 186 -10.54 -8.67 -8.13
CA ASP A 186 -9.87 -8.01 -9.25
C ASP A 186 -10.43 -6.60 -9.49
N PRO A 187 -10.06 -5.63 -8.66
CA PRO A 187 -10.58 -4.27 -8.76
C PRO A 187 -10.15 -3.54 -10.03
N LEU A 188 -9.21 -4.09 -10.82
CA LEU A 188 -8.81 -3.50 -12.09
C LEU A 188 -9.72 -3.95 -13.25
N ARG A 189 -10.36 -5.11 -13.11
CA ARG A 189 -11.29 -5.67 -14.12
C ARG A 189 -12.75 -5.34 -13.84
N SER A 190 -13.10 -5.03 -12.59
CA SER A 190 -14.42 -4.51 -12.30
C SER A 190 -14.58 -3.19 -13.05
N ALA A 191 -15.67 -3.06 -13.83
CA ALA A 191 -16.05 -1.77 -14.36
C ALA A 191 -16.21 -0.83 -13.16
N ILE A 192 -15.18 -0.04 -12.91
CA ILE A 192 -15.23 1.03 -11.93
C ILE A 192 -16.27 1.96 -12.48
N ALA A 193 -17.38 2.14 -11.74
CA ALA A 193 -18.31 3.20 -12.06
C ALA A 193 -17.47 4.48 -12.23
N SER A 194 -17.78 5.27 -13.23
CA SER A 194 -17.01 6.46 -13.64
C SER A 194 -16.73 7.44 -12.51
N ASP A 195 -17.36 7.27 -11.37
CA ASP A 195 -17.35 8.15 -10.21
C ASP A 195 -16.41 7.69 -9.08
N GLY A 196 -15.54 6.75 -9.38
CA GLY A 196 -14.34 6.62 -8.58
C GLY A 196 -14.44 5.75 -7.34
N MET A 197 -13.31 5.25 -7.00
CA MET A 197 -13.00 4.84 -5.63
C MET A 197 -12.94 6.11 -4.78
N ILE A 198 -13.66 6.15 -3.68
CA ILE A 198 -13.70 7.27 -2.71
C ILE A 198 -12.29 7.75 -2.28
N TRP A 199 -11.28 6.95 -2.54
CA TRP A 199 -9.86 7.20 -2.31
C TRP A 199 -9.14 7.96 -3.41
N ALA A 200 -9.65 7.91 -4.64
CA ALA A 200 -9.02 8.56 -5.77
C ALA A 200 -9.36 10.04 -5.84
N ASP A 201 -10.44 10.44 -5.21
CA ASP A 201 -11.01 11.79 -5.41
C ASP A 201 -10.39 12.88 -4.55
N THR A 202 -9.52 12.54 -3.62
CA THR A 202 -8.75 13.57 -2.89
C THR A 202 -7.52 14.06 -3.66
N THR A 203 -7.11 13.35 -4.70
CA THR A 203 -6.17 13.87 -5.71
C THR A 203 -6.97 14.32 -6.92
N PRO A 204 -6.79 15.58 -7.39
CA PRO A 204 -7.38 16.02 -8.64
C PRO A 204 -7.04 14.98 -9.71
N GLN A 205 -8.06 14.34 -10.28
CA GLN A 205 -7.87 13.37 -11.33
C GLN A 205 -6.99 14.01 -12.40
N HIS A 206 -5.86 13.41 -12.69
CA HIS A 206 -5.17 13.76 -13.92
C HIS A 206 -6.15 13.44 -15.04
N PRO A 207 -6.50 14.41 -15.87
CA PRO A 207 -7.38 14.15 -17.00
C PRO A 207 -6.78 12.98 -17.77
N THR A 208 -7.59 11.98 -18.07
CA THR A 208 -7.15 10.80 -18.83
C THR A 208 -6.57 11.29 -20.15
N PRO A 209 -5.34 10.89 -20.50
CA PRO A 209 -4.78 11.29 -21.77
C PRO A 209 -5.72 10.83 -22.91
N PRO A 210 -5.99 11.66 -23.91
CA PRO A 210 -6.84 11.29 -25.03
C PRO A 210 -6.25 10.06 -25.72
N ALA A 211 -7.13 9.19 -26.22
CA ALA A 211 -6.74 7.98 -26.96
C ALA A 211 -5.74 8.31 -28.06
N ALA A 212 -4.87 7.36 -28.41
CA ALA A 212 -3.87 7.56 -29.47
C ALA A 212 -4.47 7.96 -30.83
N SER A 213 -5.75 7.62 -31.05
CA SER A 213 -6.56 8.01 -32.21
C SER A 213 -7.15 9.42 -32.14
N ALA A 214 -7.03 10.12 -31.00
CA ALA A 214 -7.56 11.48 -30.87
C ALA A 214 -6.73 12.48 -31.70
N GLY A 215 -7.41 13.45 -32.28
CA GLY A 215 -6.79 14.47 -33.12
C GLY A 215 -5.74 15.31 -32.39
N LEU A 216 -4.85 15.94 -33.15
CA LEU A 216 -3.72 16.71 -32.62
C LEU A 216 -4.17 17.83 -31.65
N GLU A 217 -5.30 18.48 -31.93
CA GLU A 217 -5.86 19.56 -31.09
C GLU A 217 -6.23 19.07 -29.69
N ALA A 218 -6.88 17.88 -29.57
CA ALA A 218 -7.25 17.31 -28.29
C ALA A 218 -6.02 16.93 -27.45
N ARG A 219 -4.98 16.44 -28.10
CA ARG A 219 -3.70 16.08 -27.46
C ARG A 219 -2.95 17.31 -27.00
N THR A 220 -2.93 18.38 -27.80
CA THR A 220 -2.29 19.65 -27.45
C THR A 220 -3.02 20.33 -26.29
N ALA A 221 -4.36 20.37 -26.31
CA ALA A 221 -5.17 20.90 -25.22
C ALA A 221 -4.92 20.17 -23.89
N TYR A 222 -4.85 18.83 -23.94
CA TYR A 222 -4.52 18.02 -22.76
C TYR A 222 -3.11 18.37 -22.19
N THR A 223 -2.10 18.43 -23.05
CA THR A 223 -0.72 18.74 -22.65
C THR A 223 -0.64 20.12 -22.01
N THR A 224 -1.26 21.13 -22.63
CA THR A 224 -1.26 22.51 -22.12
C THR A 224 -1.99 22.61 -20.77
N ALA A 225 -3.15 21.95 -20.61
CA ALA A 225 -3.88 21.93 -19.35
C ALA A 225 -3.08 21.23 -18.23
N HIS A 226 -2.38 20.16 -18.56
CA HIS A 226 -1.55 19.43 -17.61
C HIS A 226 -0.32 20.25 -17.17
N GLU A 227 0.35 20.94 -18.09
CA GLU A 227 1.49 21.81 -17.79
C GLU A 227 1.10 23.01 -16.93
N THR A 228 -0.03 23.65 -17.21
CA THR A 228 -0.52 24.77 -16.41
C THR A 228 -0.88 24.34 -14.98
N THR A 229 -1.52 23.18 -14.82
CA THR A 229 -1.84 22.62 -13.50
C THR A 229 -0.58 22.28 -12.72
N TRP A 230 0.43 21.69 -13.36
CA TRP A 230 1.71 21.40 -12.73
C TRP A 230 2.44 22.65 -12.29
N LYS A 231 2.57 23.66 -13.18
CA LYS A 231 3.24 24.92 -12.88
C LYS A 231 2.57 25.68 -11.72
N SER A 232 1.24 25.69 -11.65
CA SER A 232 0.51 26.31 -10.53
C SER A 232 0.76 25.60 -9.21
N ARG A 233 0.82 24.27 -9.19
CA ARG A 233 1.11 23.49 -7.98
C ARG A 233 2.54 23.68 -7.48
N VAL A 234 3.51 23.66 -8.38
CA VAL A 234 4.91 23.91 -8.01
C VAL A 234 5.08 25.33 -7.47
N SER A 235 4.43 26.33 -8.09
CA SER A 235 4.44 27.71 -7.62
C SER A 235 3.82 27.83 -6.22
N SER A 236 2.65 27.27 -5.96
CA SER A 236 2.02 27.31 -4.64
C SER A 236 2.86 26.61 -3.56
N TYR A 237 3.48 25.47 -3.89
CA TYR A 237 4.37 24.75 -2.96
C TYR A 237 5.63 25.56 -2.62
N LEU A 238 6.23 26.25 -3.60
CA LEU A 238 7.39 27.10 -3.38
C LEU A 238 7.04 28.35 -2.55
N VAL A 239 5.88 28.96 -2.81
CA VAL A 239 5.38 30.10 -2.02
C VAL A 239 5.11 29.71 -0.57
N THR A 240 4.48 28.57 -0.32
CA THR A 240 4.24 28.08 1.05
C THR A 240 5.54 27.75 1.77
N LYS A 241 6.52 27.15 1.12
CA LYS A 241 7.85 26.91 1.73
C LYS A 241 8.62 28.21 2.01
N ALA A 242 8.57 29.18 1.11
CA ALA A 242 9.20 30.48 1.33
C ALA A 242 8.55 31.24 2.49
N ALA A 243 7.22 31.22 2.60
CA ALA A 243 6.48 31.79 3.72
C ALA A 243 6.84 31.11 5.06
N ALA A 244 6.90 29.78 5.09
CA ALA A 244 7.31 29.04 6.27
C ALA A 244 8.76 29.33 6.69
N ALA A 245 9.68 29.44 5.75
CA ALA A 245 11.07 29.85 6.00
C ALA A 245 11.16 31.29 6.54
N GLY A 246 10.35 32.22 6.00
CA GLY A 246 10.25 33.59 6.51
C GLY A 246 9.76 33.66 7.95
N VAL A 247 8.74 32.91 8.30
CA VAL A 247 8.21 32.81 9.68
C VAL A 247 9.27 32.26 10.64
N MET A 248 10.02 31.24 10.23
CA MET A 248 11.11 30.67 11.05
C MET A 248 12.27 31.65 11.26
N ALA A 249 12.61 32.45 10.24
CA ALA A 249 13.65 33.47 10.36
C ALA A 249 13.23 34.60 11.31
N VAL A 250 11.98 35.06 11.25
CA VAL A 250 11.44 36.07 12.19
C VAL A 250 11.41 35.55 13.62
N ALA A 251 10.97 34.31 13.83
CA ALA A 251 10.95 33.68 15.15
C ALA A 251 12.38 33.54 15.73
N GLY A 252 13.37 33.23 14.90
CA GLY A 252 14.78 33.19 15.27
C GLY A 252 15.32 34.56 15.72
N LEU A 253 14.96 35.61 15.00
CA LEU A 253 15.36 37.00 15.34
C LEU A 253 14.72 37.48 16.64
N VAL A 254 13.45 37.16 16.87
CA VAL A 254 12.75 37.51 18.14
C VAL A 254 13.40 36.77 19.32
N ARG A 255 13.74 35.50 19.22
CA ARG A 255 14.44 34.75 20.26
C ARG A 255 15.83 35.31 20.54
N ALA A 256 16.58 35.70 19.50
CA ALA A 256 17.91 36.28 19.68
C ALA A 256 17.86 37.65 20.38
N ARG A 257 16.83 38.49 20.12
CA ARG A 257 16.61 39.75 20.84
C ARG A 257 16.25 39.55 22.30
N SER A 258 15.35 38.59 22.62
CA SER A 258 14.98 38.26 23.99
C SER A 258 16.17 37.72 24.81
N ALA A 259 17.04 36.88 24.20
CA ALA A 259 18.24 36.39 24.86
C ALA A 259 19.29 37.50 25.12
N LYS A 260 19.36 38.50 24.29
CA LYS A 260 20.23 39.67 24.49
C LYS A 260 19.72 40.54 25.64
N GLN A 261 18.42 40.77 25.76
CA GLN A 261 17.82 41.51 26.88
C GLN A 261 17.96 40.82 28.22
N LEU A 262 17.87 39.51 28.29
CA LEU A 262 18.10 38.75 29.52
C LEU A 262 19.56 38.77 30.01
N LYS A 263 20.53 38.83 29.11
CA LYS A 263 21.93 38.97 29.46
C LYS A 263 22.30 40.38 29.95
N SER A 264 21.64 41.41 29.49
CA SER A 264 21.85 42.78 29.99
C SER A 264 21.19 43.01 31.35
N ALA A 265 20.13 42.28 31.68
CA ALA A 265 19.48 42.36 33.01
C ALA A 265 20.17 41.57 34.15
N SER A 266 21.08 40.67 33.82
CA SER A 266 21.86 39.90 34.80
C SER A 266 23.26 40.48 35.06
N ALA A 267 23.57 41.64 34.50
CA ALA A 267 24.87 42.32 34.64
C ALA A 267 24.79 43.66 35.41
N VAL A 268 23.68 43.84 36.22
CA VAL A 268 23.51 44.95 37.16
C VAL A 268 23.35 44.35 38.61
#